data_0a31f47b3308fb40c7baf056621979b3
#
_entry.id   0a31f47b3308fb40c7baf056621979b3
#
_cell.length_a   1.000
_cell.length_b   1.000
_cell.length_c   1.000
_cell.angle_alpha   90.00
_cell.angle_beta   90.00
_cell.angle_gamma   90.00
#
_symmetry.space_group_name_H-M   'P 1'
#
loop_
_entity.id
_entity.type
_entity.pdbx_description
1 polymer ?
#
loop_
_entity_poly.entity_id
_entity_poly.type
_entity_poly.pdbx_seq_one_letter_code
_entity_poly.pdbx_strand_id
1 'polypeptide(L)' 'MSFEMALVWMKQGKKIRRRAWCPGVFAEIEKSASGMLSVNTNGLIFHRNDILADDWEVME' A
#
# COMPACT_ATOMS: atom_id res chain seq x y z
N MET A 1 -4.64 -6.61 9.10
CA MET A 1 -3.87 -7.68 8.42
C MET A 1 -2.40 -7.32 8.34
N SER A 2 -1.55 -8.32 8.12
CA SER A 2 -0.12 -8.08 7.91
C SER A 2 0.14 -7.40 6.58
N PHE A 3 1.35 -6.84 6.43
CA PHE A 3 1.74 -6.25 5.16
C PHE A 3 1.74 -7.29 4.04
N GLU A 4 2.13 -8.52 4.33
CA GLU A 4 2.13 -9.60 3.34
C GLU A 4 0.73 -9.84 2.77
N MET A 5 -0.27 -9.85 3.62
CA MET A 5 -1.66 -9.99 3.17
C MET A 5 -2.12 -8.75 2.40
N ALA A 6 -1.76 -7.57 2.88
CA ALA A 6 -2.09 -6.33 2.19
C ALA A 6 -1.46 -6.28 0.81
N LEU A 7 -0.23 -6.80 0.68
CA LEU A 7 0.45 -6.87 -0.60
C LEU A 7 -0.31 -7.72 -1.62
N VAL A 8 -0.90 -8.83 -1.17
CA VAL A 8 -1.73 -9.68 -2.04
C VAL A 8 -2.89 -8.88 -2.62
N TRP A 9 -3.56 -8.09 -1.79
CA TRP A 9 -4.66 -7.24 -2.26
C TRP A 9 -4.18 -6.14 -3.19
N MET A 10 -3.02 -5.55 -2.88
CA MET A 10 -2.44 -4.50 -3.72
C MET A 10 -2.09 -5.04 -5.11
N LYS A 11 -1.61 -6.28 -5.21
CA LYS A 11 -1.34 -6.93 -6.49
C LYS A 11 -2.59 -7.13 -7.32
N GLN A 12 -3.75 -7.17 -6.69
CA GLN A 12 -5.04 -7.29 -7.37
C GLN A 12 -5.63 -5.95 -7.78
N GLY A 13 -4.89 -4.87 -7.60
CA GLY A 13 -5.34 -3.53 -7.97
C GLY A 13 -6.04 -2.78 -6.84
N LYS A 14 -6.02 -3.30 -5.64
CA LYS A 14 -6.65 -2.63 -4.49
C LYS A 14 -5.68 -1.63 -3.88
N LYS A 15 -6.23 -0.59 -3.26
CA LYS A 15 -5.47 0.35 -2.45
C LYS A 15 -5.41 -0.18 -1.03
N ILE A 16 -4.27 -0.03 -0.39
CA ILE A 16 -4.10 -0.45 0.99
C ILE A 16 -3.63 0.73 1.83
N ARG A 17 -3.87 0.68 3.11
CA ARG A 17 -3.42 1.70 4.05
C ARG A 17 -3.19 1.08 5.41
N ARG A 18 -2.42 1.77 6.24
CA ARG A 18 -2.36 1.46 7.66
C ARG A 18 -3.43 2.26 8.38
N ARG A 19 -4.03 1.65 9.38
CA ARG A 19 -5.01 2.34 10.21
C ARG A 19 -4.40 3.58 10.88
N ALA A 20 -3.10 3.56 11.16
CA ALA A 20 -2.39 4.65 11.80
C ALA A 20 -2.12 5.83 10.86
N TRP A 21 -2.30 5.66 9.55
CA TRP A 21 -2.06 6.73 8.59
C TRP A 21 -3.20 7.74 8.60
N CYS A 22 -2.88 8.98 8.22
CA CYS A 22 -3.88 10.02 8.06
C CYS A 22 -4.88 9.64 6.96
N PRO A 23 -6.14 10.10 7.07
CA PRO A 23 -7.13 9.89 6.00
C PRO A 23 -6.60 10.42 4.66
N GLY A 24 -6.86 9.67 3.61
CA GLY A 24 -6.42 10.03 2.27
C GLY A 24 -5.04 9.52 1.89
N VAL A 25 -4.28 8.97 2.83
CA VAL A 25 -2.97 8.36 2.54
C VAL A 25 -3.18 6.88 2.28
N PHE A 26 -2.65 6.40 1.17
CA PHE A 26 -2.78 5.00 0.77
C PHE A 26 -1.59 4.59 -0.09
N ALA A 27 -1.44 3.28 -0.29
CA ALA A 27 -0.47 2.71 -1.21
C ALA A 27 -1.19 1.90 -2.28
N GLU A 28 -0.70 1.98 -3.50
CA GLU A 28 -1.22 1.17 -4.61
C GLU A 28 -0.09 0.87 -5.59
N ILE A 29 -0.28 -0.16 -6.40
CA ILE A 29 0.67 -0.47 -7.47
C ILE A 29 0.23 0.27 -8.72
N GLU A 30 1.14 1.07 -9.29
CA GLU A 30 0.92 1.76 -10.55
C GLU A 30 1.72 1.07 -11.65
N LYS A 31 1.13 1.04 -12.83
CA LYS A 31 1.79 0.54 -14.02
C LYS A 31 2.14 1.74 -14.91
N SER A 32 3.43 1.90 -15.21
CA SER A 32 3.88 2.97 -16.09
C SER A 32 3.57 2.63 -17.55
N ALA A 33 3.73 3.64 -18.44
CA ALA A 33 3.55 3.44 -19.87
C ALA A 33 4.50 2.40 -20.46
N SER A 34 5.66 2.20 -19.83
CA SER A 34 6.64 1.18 -20.24
C SER A 34 6.31 -0.21 -19.70
N GLY A 35 5.24 -0.35 -18.92
CA GLY A 35 4.86 -1.61 -18.29
C GLY A 35 5.54 -1.88 -16.97
N MET A 36 6.38 -0.97 -16.48
CA MET A 36 7.05 -1.12 -15.21
C MET A 36 6.06 -0.88 -14.07
N LEU A 37 6.08 -1.76 -13.06
CA LEU A 37 5.25 -1.62 -11.88
C LEU A 37 6.01 -0.88 -10.79
N SER A 38 5.33 0.04 -10.12
CA SER A 38 5.89 0.78 -9.00
C SER A 38 4.82 0.96 -7.92
N VAL A 39 5.27 1.20 -6.70
CA VAL A 39 4.35 1.47 -5.59
C VAL A 39 4.16 2.97 -5.48
N ASN A 40 2.91 3.42 -5.57
CA ASN A 40 2.55 4.80 -5.32
C ASN A 40 2.06 4.91 -3.88
N THR A 41 2.72 5.75 -3.10
CA THR A 41 2.38 5.98 -1.69
C THR A 41 1.87 7.39 -1.44
N ASN A 42 1.52 8.11 -2.51
CA ASN A 42 1.03 9.49 -2.42
C ASN A 42 2.02 10.39 -1.66
N GLY A 43 3.31 10.19 -1.92
CA GLY A 43 4.37 10.98 -1.29
C GLY A 43 4.84 10.47 0.05
N LEU A 44 4.20 9.45 0.58
CA LEU A 44 4.60 8.86 1.85
C LEU A 44 5.77 7.90 1.65
N ILE A 45 6.71 7.91 2.58
CA ILE A 45 7.84 6.97 2.58
C ILE A 45 7.50 5.82 3.50
N PHE A 46 7.68 4.57 3.01
CA PHE A 46 7.54 3.39 3.86
C PHE A 46 8.70 3.32 4.85
N HIS A 47 8.36 3.12 6.11
CA HIS A 47 9.32 2.83 7.15
C HIS A 47 9.30 1.34 7.50
N ARG A 48 10.37 0.89 8.17
CA ARG A 48 10.41 -0.49 8.66
C ARG A 48 9.17 -0.83 9.48
N ASN A 49 8.72 0.09 10.33
CA ASN A 49 7.57 -0.13 11.19
C ASN A 49 6.30 -0.36 10.38
N ASP A 50 6.18 0.26 9.22
CA ASP A 50 5.03 0.05 8.34
C ASP A 50 5.02 -1.37 7.78
N ILE A 51 6.18 -1.86 7.38
CA ILE A 51 6.29 -3.21 6.81
C ILE A 51 6.01 -4.28 7.88
N LEU A 52 6.42 -4.03 9.12
CA LEU A 52 6.25 -4.98 10.23
C LEU A 52 4.90 -4.86 10.91
N ALA A 53 4.10 -3.85 10.58
CA ALA A 53 2.81 -3.64 11.20
C ALA A 53 1.78 -4.67 10.72
N ASP A 54 0.75 -4.89 11.54
CA ASP A 54 -0.35 -5.76 11.17
C ASP A 54 -1.71 -5.05 11.21
N ASP A 55 -1.69 -3.73 11.19
CA ASP A 55 -2.88 -2.88 11.14
C ASP A 55 -3.22 -2.41 9.72
N TRP A 56 -2.73 -3.12 8.72
CA TRP A 56 -3.05 -2.83 7.33
C TRP A 56 -4.51 -3.13 7.04
N GLU A 57 -5.08 -2.37 6.14
CA GLU A 57 -6.46 -2.58 5.69
C GLU A 57 -6.59 -2.22 4.22
N VAL A 58 -7.59 -2.81 3.57
CA VAL A 58 -7.88 -2.56 2.17
C VAL A 58 -8.84 -1.38 2.09
N MET A 59 -8.53 -0.43 1.24
CA MET A 59 -9.44 0.68 0.92
C MET A 59 -10.29 0.28 -0.28
N GLU A 60 -11.55 0.56 -0.17
CA GLU A 60 -12.49 0.35 -1.26
C GLU A 60 -12.98 1.66 -1.87
#